data_f855ea52665a6a695b23e8332d95db9b
#
_entry.id   f855ea52665a6a695b23e8332d95db9b
#
_cell.length_a   1.000
_cell.length_b   1.000
_cell.length_c   1.000
_cell.angle_alpha   90.00
_cell.angle_beta   90.00
_cell.angle_gamma   90.00
#
_symmetry.space_group_name_H-M   'P 1'
#
loop_
_entity.id
_entity.type
_entity.pdbx_description
1 polymer ?
#
loop_
_entity_poly.entity_id
_entity_poly.type
_entity_poly.pdbx_seq_one_letter_code
_entity_poly.pdbx_strand_id
1 'polypeptide(L)'
;TLSVSAASETSLEFYMSSTADVYGFQFNILADEALGASFGSASGGLAQSAGFLASTNASGLVLGFSLTGGFIPAGEGVLTNVEWTHTGMDAFIDLAIDNFAGDGGVALSTETGAPFCYGTCIEPTVITYNLYRDGDMYMADLDMVNYDDMDLGYSETHCYTVTATDGENESDQSNEACATTNEEVILIDAPTNLTAVGGDGMISLGWDAVNADGSRADLTLSVSAASETSLEFYMSSTADVYGF
;
A
#
# COMPACT_ATOMS: atom_id res chain seq x y z
N THR A 1 -22.38 -4.85 14.75
CA THR A 1 -21.26 -3.97 15.13
C THR A 1 -21.06 -4.02 16.64
N LEU A 2 -19.82 -4.04 17.10
CA LEU A 2 -19.39 -3.90 18.50
C LEU A 2 -18.41 -2.74 18.63
N SER A 3 -18.57 -1.90 19.64
CA SER A 3 -17.66 -0.77 19.90
C SER A 3 -17.51 -0.52 21.41
N VAL A 4 -16.43 0.15 21.79
CA VAL A 4 -16.36 0.81 23.10
C VAL A 4 -17.12 2.12 23.00
N SER A 5 -18.12 2.32 23.83
CA SER A 5 -18.97 3.53 23.82
C SER A 5 -18.59 4.54 24.88
N ALA A 6 -18.03 4.08 25.98
CA ALA A 6 -17.55 4.93 27.07
C ALA A 6 -16.47 4.23 27.89
N ALA A 7 -15.61 5.03 28.49
CA ALA A 7 -14.62 4.59 29.46
C ALA A 7 -14.58 5.55 30.65
N SER A 8 -14.43 4.98 31.83
CA SER A 8 -14.13 5.69 33.07
C SER A 8 -12.82 5.13 33.70
N GLU A 9 -12.34 5.69 34.77
CA GLU A 9 -11.14 5.20 35.47
C GLU A 9 -11.22 3.73 35.89
N THR A 10 -12.43 3.17 35.97
CA THR A 10 -12.63 1.81 36.54
C THR A 10 -13.53 0.91 35.68
N SER A 11 -14.11 1.40 34.58
CA SER A 11 -15.06 0.63 33.78
C SER A 11 -15.01 1.05 32.30
N LEU A 12 -15.08 0.05 31.43
CA LEU A 12 -15.32 0.18 30.01
C LEU A 12 -16.75 -0.24 29.67
N GLU A 13 -17.43 0.53 28.84
CA GLU A 13 -18.76 0.23 28.32
C GLU A 13 -18.68 -0.26 26.89
N PHE A 14 -19.27 -1.42 26.62
CA PHE A 14 -19.32 -2.00 25.27
C PHE A 14 -20.72 -1.89 24.71
N TYR A 15 -20.84 -1.27 23.55
CA TYR A 15 -22.09 -1.05 22.83
C TYR A 15 -22.20 -2.00 21.64
N MET A 16 -23.37 -2.59 21.48
CA MET A 16 -23.69 -3.51 20.39
C MET A 16 -24.84 -2.95 19.56
N SER A 17 -24.76 -3.11 18.23
CA SER A 17 -25.90 -3.00 17.31
C SER A 17 -25.94 -4.28 16.47
N SER A 18 -27.08 -4.99 16.50
CA SER A 18 -27.28 -6.27 15.81
C SER A 18 -28.63 -6.32 15.10
N THR A 19 -28.63 -6.85 13.87
CA THR A 19 -29.85 -7.12 13.11
C THR A 19 -30.42 -8.50 13.36
N ALA A 20 -29.73 -9.34 14.17
CA ALA A 20 -30.13 -10.68 14.53
C ALA A 20 -30.04 -10.89 16.05
N ASP A 21 -30.79 -11.86 16.55
CA ASP A 21 -30.70 -12.26 17.95
C ASP A 21 -29.33 -12.88 18.26
N VAL A 22 -28.76 -12.54 19.43
CA VAL A 22 -27.43 -13.00 19.86
C VAL A 22 -27.59 -14.02 20.99
N TYR A 23 -27.08 -15.22 20.78
CA TYR A 23 -27.13 -16.35 21.72
C TYR A 23 -25.82 -16.57 22.48
N GLY A 24 -24.75 -15.94 22.04
CA GLY A 24 -23.44 -15.95 22.68
C GLY A 24 -22.50 -14.97 22.04
N PHE A 25 -21.49 -14.51 22.76
CA PHE A 25 -20.47 -13.62 22.24
C PHE A 25 -19.11 -13.89 22.86
N GLN A 26 -18.07 -13.66 22.05
CA GLN A 26 -16.68 -13.66 22.48
C GLN A 26 -15.90 -12.60 21.70
N PHE A 27 -15.16 -11.78 22.43
CA PHE A 27 -14.27 -10.78 21.86
C PHE A 27 -13.10 -10.49 22.79
N ASN A 28 -12.05 -9.88 22.25
CA ASN A 28 -10.89 -9.42 22.99
C ASN A 28 -10.85 -7.90 23.03
N ILE A 29 -10.51 -7.36 24.19
CA ILE A 29 -10.17 -5.95 24.38
C ILE A 29 -8.68 -5.80 24.09
N LEU A 30 -8.33 -5.00 23.11
CA LEU A 30 -6.97 -4.73 22.68
C LEU A 30 -6.58 -3.33 23.19
N ALA A 31 -6.14 -3.26 24.42
CA ALA A 31 -5.64 -2.00 24.97
C ALA A 31 -4.16 -1.82 24.59
N ASP A 32 -3.79 -0.59 24.22
CA ASP A 32 -2.40 -0.23 24.01
C ASP A 32 -1.57 -0.56 25.26
N GLU A 33 -0.35 -1.06 25.08
CA GLU A 33 0.59 -1.38 26.17
C GLU A 33 0.87 -0.17 27.06
N ALA A 34 0.81 1.04 26.52
CA ALA A 34 0.98 2.29 27.26
C ALA A 34 -0.05 2.47 28.37
N LEU A 35 -1.23 1.85 28.26
CA LEU A 35 -2.25 1.89 29.31
C LEU A 35 -1.90 1.01 30.50
N GLY A 36 -1.09 -0.04 30.33
CA GLY A 36 -0.83 -1.01 31.39
C GLY A 36 -2.12 -1.59 31.94
N ALA A 37 -3.09 -1.89 31.05
CA ALA A 37 -4.45 -2.28 31.41
C ALA A 37 -4.52 -3.70 31.93
N SER A 38 -5.41 -3.91 32.90
CA SER A 38 -5.82 -5.24 33.37
C SER A 38 -7.32 -5.25 33.60
N PHE A 39 -7.99 -6.33 33.17
CA PHE A 39 -9.44 -6.40 33.11
C PHE A 39 -9.98 -7.28 34.25
N GLY A 40 -11.10 -6.86 34.84
CA GLY A 40 -11.78 -7.48 35.93
C GLY A 40 -13.09 -8.18 35.52
N SER A 41 -14.16 -7.97 36.27
CA SER A 41 -15.45 -8.60 36.02
C SER A 41 -16.23 -7.92 34.89
N ALA A 42 -17.01 -8.72 34.16
CA ALA A 42 -18.01 -8.23 33.21
C ALA A 42 -19.40 -8.28 33.81
N SER A 43 -20.19 -7.22 33.68
CA SER A 43 -21.55 -7.15 34.24
C SER A 43 -22.41 -6.07 33.52
N GLY A 44 -23.70 -6.13 33.75
CA GLY A 44 -24.65 -5.12 33.27
C GLY A 44 -25.06 -5.31 31.80
N GLY A 45 -25.76 -4.31 31.31
CA GLY A 45 -26.20 -4.19 29.92
C GLY A 45 -27.25 -5.22 29.49
N LEU A 46 -27.34 -5.39 28.17
CA LEU A 46 -28.25 -6.32 27.49
C LEU A 46 -27.93 -7.76 27.86
N ALA A 47 -26.64 -8.09 28.05
CA ALA A 47 -26.21 -9.42 28.45
C ALA A 47 -26.83 -9.85 29.81
N GLN A 48 -26.71 -9.00 30.82
CA GLN A 48 -27.31 -9.27 32.14
C GLN A 48 -28.84 -9.31 32.06
N SER A 49 -29.46 -8.42 31.32
CA SER A 49 -30.92 -8.35 31.16
C SER A 49 -31.48 -9.59 30.48
N ALA A 50 -30.72 -10.22 29.58
CA ALA A 50 -31.06 -11.46 28.88
C ALA A 50 -30.66 -12.74 29.68
N GLY A 51 -30.16 -12.60 30.89
CA GLY A 51 -29.74 -13.72 31.74
C GLY A 51 -28.44 -14.40 31.30
N PHE A 52 -27.57 -13.66 30.65
CA PHE A 52 -26.24 -14.13 30.27
C PHE A 52 -25.30 -14.12 31.48
N LEU A 53 -24.43 -15.10 31.51
CA LEU A 53 -23.20 -15.07 32.30
C LEU A 53 -22.12 -14.42 31.45
N ALA A 54 -21.69 -13.22 31.83
CA ALA A 54 -20.56 -12.56 31.22
C ALA A 54 -19.33 -12.72 32.12
N SER A 55 -18.18 -13.02 31.52
CA SER A 55 -16.92 -13.17 32.24
C SER A 55 -15.78 -12.58 31.42
N THR A 56 -14.74 -12.13 32.11
CA THR A 56 -13.53 -11.57 31.50
C THR A 56 -12.31 -12.17 32.19
N ASN A 57 -11.22 -12.29 31.49
CA ASN A 57 -9.90 -12.55 32.06
C ASN A 57 -9.04 -11.27 32.10
N ALA A 58 -7.92 -11.32 32.82
CA ALA A 58 -7.04 -10.18 32.99
C ALA A 58 -6.40 -9.71 31.68
N SER A 59 -6.38 -10.55 30.62
CA SER A 59 -5.84 -10.22 29.29
C SER A 59 -6.88 -9.59 28.34
N GLY A 60 -8.14 -9.40 28.80
CA GLY A 60 -9.17 -8.73 28.01
C GLY A 60 -10.08 -9.64 27.19
N LEU A 61 -9.99 -10.96 27.31
CA LEU A 61 -10.98 -11.85 26.70
C LEU A 61 -12.32 -11.72 27.41
N VAL A 62 -13.37 -11.35 26.71
CA VAL A 62 -14.75 -11.24 27.19
C VAL A 62 -15.59 -12.35 26.57
N LEU A 63 -16.28 -13.11 27.40
CA LEU A 63 -17.17 -14.20 27.00
C LEU A 63 -18.54 -14.02 27.63
N GLY A 64 -19.61 -14.15 26.82
CA GLY A 64 -20.98 -14.11 27.28
C GLY A 64 -21.83 -15.24 26.71
N PHE A 65 -22.55 -15.95 27.55
CA PHE A 65 -23.49 -17.04 27.18
C PHE A 65 -24.60 -17.22 28.18
N SER A 66 -25.69 -17.82 27.76
CA SER A 66 -26.82 -18.18 28.64
C SER A 66 -26.88 -19.69 28.89
N LEU A 67 -26.99 -20.11 30.14
CA LEU A 67 -27.22 -21.52 30.54
C LEU A 67 -28.68 -21.93 30.39
N THR A 68 -29.60 -20.97 30.30
CA THR A 68 -31.06 -21.20 30.30
C THR A 68 -31.64 -21.03 28.86
N GLY A 69 -30.80 -20.83 27.83
CA GLY A 69 -31.22 -20.61 26.46
C GLY A 69 -31.77 -19.21 26.21
N GLY A 70 -31.46 -18.26 27.08
CA GLY A 70 -31.77 -16.84 26.85
C GLY A 70 -30.94 -16.28 25.67
N PHE A 71 -31.47 -15.26 25.01
CA PHE A 71 -30.79 -14.54 23.92
C PHE A 71 -30.95 -13.03 24.08
N ILE A 72 -30.06 -12.27 23.50
CA ILE A 72 -30.16 -10.83 23.41
C ILE A 72 -30.89 -10.52 22.09
N PRO A 73 -32.08 -9.91 22.12
CA PRO A 73 -32.84 -9.60 20.90
C PRO A 73 -32.06 -8.71 19.94
N ALA A 74 -32.36 -8.83 18.65
CA ALA A 74 -31.93 -7.88 17.64
C ALA A 74 -32.25 -6.45 18.07
N GLY A 75 -31.33 -5.53 17.88
CA GLY A 75 -31.44 -4.15 18.35
C GLY A 75 -30.08 -3.58 18.71
N GLU A 76 -30.10 -2.52 19.48
CA GLU A 76 -28.89 -1.82 19.89
C GLU A 76 -28.94 -1.45 21.38
N GLY A 77 -27.76 -1.30 21.97
CA GLY A 77 -27.60 -0.88 23.36
C GLY A 77 -26.29 -1.33 23.98
N VAL A 78 -26.11 -0.99 25.24
CA VAL A 78 -24.95 -1.43 26.03
C VAL A 78 -25.00 -2.93 26.16
N LEU A 79 -24.04 -3.66 25.60
CA LEU A 79 -23.93 -5.09 25.70
C LEU A 79 -23.55 -5.53 27.11
N THR A 80 -22.46 -4.97 27.61
CA THR A 80 -21.92 -5.24 28.96
C THR A 80 -20.93 -4.17 29.37
N ASN A 81 -20.65 -4.08 30.65
CA ASN A 81 -19.55 -3.27 31.20
C ASN A 81 -18.46 -4.20 31.72
N VAL A 82 -17.20 -3.81 31.54
CA VAL A 82 -16.04 -4.54 32.06
C VAL A 82 -15.28 -3.62 33.00
N GLU A 83 -15.07 -4.12 34.24
CA GLU A 83 -14.16 -3.45 35.17
C GLU A 83 -12.73 -3.54 34.66
N TRP A 84 -11.97 -2.47 34.84
CA TRP A 84 -10.56 -2.43 34.48
C TRP A 84 -9.75 -1.59 35.45
N THR A 85 -8.45 -1.82 35.44
CA THR A 85 -7.44 -0.97 36.05
C THR A 85 -6.40 -0.62 35.03
N HIS A 86 -5.87 0.57 35.10
CA HIS A 86 -4.84 1.06 34.18
C HIS A 86 -3.88 2.00 34.90
N THR A 87 -2.72 2.22 34.35
CA THR A 87 -1.68 3.13 34.88
C THR A 87 -1.35 4.27 33.94
N GLY A 88 -1.64 4.12 32.66
CA GLY A 88 -1.44 5.11 31.61
C GLY A 88 -2.72 5.82 31.19
N MET A 89 -2.58 6.81 30.37
CA MET A 89 -3.64 7.59 29.71
C MET A 89 -3.23 7.88 28.27
N ASP A 90 -4.12 8.50 27.49
CA ASP A 90 -3.84 8.99 26.13
C ASP A 90 -3.45 7.86 25.15
N ALA A 91 -4.23 6.78 25.17
CA ALA A 91 -4.01 5.64 24.30
C ALA A 91 -5.32 5.05 23.78
N PHE A 92 -5.23 4.25 22.72
CA PHE A 92 -6.38 3.65 22.08
C PHE A 92 -6.75 2.30 22.68
N ILE A 93 -8.05 2.00 22.68
CA ILE A 93 -8.64 0.71 22.99
C ILE A 93 -9.37 0.23 21.75
N ASP A 94 -8.92 -0.88 21.19
CA ASP A 94 -9.52 -1.53 20.04
C ASP A 94 -10.17 -2.86 20.44
N LEU A 95 -10.87 -3.49 19.51
CA LEU A 95 -11.59 -4.75 19.74
C LEU A 95 -11.25 -5.76 18.65
N ALA A 96 -11.07 -7.03 19.05
CA ALA A 96 -11.05 -8.14 18.12
C ALA A 96 -12.21 -9.08 18.44
N ILE A 97 -13.13 -9.25 17.49
CA ILE A 97 -14.28 -10.14 17.64
C ILE A 97 -13.89 -11.54 17.22
N ASP A 98 -13.99 -12.49 18.14
CA ASP A 98 -13.77 -13.91 17.85
C ASP A 98 -15.04 -14.56 17.31
N ASN A 99 -16.19 -14.35 17.99
CA ASN A 99 -17.45 -14.93 17.58
C ASN A 99 -18.65 -14.21 18.22
N PHE A 100 -19.69 -14.02 17.42
CA PHE A 100 -21.06 -13.77 17.88
C PHE A 100 -21.96 -14.86 17.30
N ALA A 101 -22.63 -15.60 18.15
CA ALA A 101 -23.48 -16.70 17.76
C ALA A 101 -24.94 -16.27 17.69
N GLY A 102 -25.58 -16.56 16.57
CA GLY A 102 -27.02 -16.49 16.37
C GLY A 102 -27.74 -17.78 16.77
N ASP A 103 -28.99 -17.90 16.39
CA ASP A 103 -29.83 -19.08 16.66
C ASP A 103 -29.15 -20.35 16.13
N GLY A 104 -29.21 -21.42 16.94
CA GLY A 104 -28.57 -22.69 16.62
C GLY A 104 -27.04 -22.66 16.59
N GLY A 105 -26.40 -21.59 17.09
CA GLY A 105 -24.95 -21.46 17.12
C GLY A 105 -24.31 -21.00 15.80
N VAL A 106 -25.10 -20.50 14.88
CA VAL A 106 -24.60 -19.96 13.60
C VAL A 106 -23.83 -18.69 13.87
N ALA A 107 -22.59 -18.59 13.31
CA ALA A 107 -21.79 -17.40 13.43
C ALA A 107 -22.46 -16.21 12.71
N LEU A 108 -22.58 -15.09 13.41
CA LEU A 108 -23.07 -13.83 12.84
C LEU A 108 -21.92 -13.07 12.16
N SER A 109 -22.25 -12.35 11.09
CA SER A 109 -21.30 -11.40 10.50
C SER A 109 -21.08 -10.23 11.48
N THR A 110 -19.83 -9.91 11.76
CA THR A 110 -19.46 -8.94 12.80
C THR A 110 -18.48 -7.90 12.28
N GLU A 111 -18.59 -6.70 12.81
CA GLU A 111 -17.69 -5.57 12.57
C GLU A 111 -17.40 -4.87 13.90
N THR A 112 -16.18 -4.37 14.04
CA THR A 112 -15.83 -3.47 15.16
C THR A 112 -16.06 -2.02 14.76
N GLY A 113 -16.36 -1.17 15.73
CA GLY A 113 -16.28 0.28 15.58
C GLY A 113 -14.83 0.74 15.47
N ALA A 114 -14.64 2.05 15.25
CA ALA A 114 -13.31 2.65 15.35
C ALA A 114 -12.71 2.46 16.75
N PRO A 115 -11.37 2.41 16.88
CA PRO A 115 -10.70 2.38 18.16
C PRO A 115 -11.16 3.53 19.06
N PHE A 116 -11.38 3.23 20.34
CA PHE A 116 -11.80 4.22 21.33
C PHE A 116 -10.59 4.88 21.97
N CYS A 117 -10.54 6.20 21.94
CA CYS A 117 -9.52 6.96 22.63
C CYS A 117 -9.85 7.13 24.12
N TYR A 118 -8.96 6.65 25.00
CA TYR A 118 -9.01 6.95 26.43
C TYR A 118 -8.04 8.09 26.76
N GLY A 119 -8.55 9.26 27.10
CA GLY A 119 -7.77 10.46 27.31
C GLY A 119 -7.79 11.42 26.12
N THR A 120 -6.67 12.00 25.79
CA THR A 120 -6.48 12.99 24.70
C THR A 120 -5.68 12.42 23.52
N CYS A 121 -5.92 11.16 23.16
CA CYS A 121 -5.14 10.46 22.15
C CYS A 121 -4.86 11.34 20.92
N ILE A 122 -3.59 11.45 20.58
CA ILE A 122 -3.16 12.10 19.37
C ILE A 122 -2.99 10.97 18.35
N GLU A 123 -3.75 11.01 17.26
CA GLU A 123 -3.50 10.09 16.14
C GLU A 123 -2.02 10.24 15.74
N PRO A 124 -1.31 9.14 15.48
CA PRO A 124 0.07 9.25 15.01
C PRO A 124 0.06 10.03 13.70
N THR A 125 0.71 11.18 13.71
CA THR A 125 0.86 12.00 12.51
C THR A 125 1.69 11.23 11.50
N VAL A 126 1.09 10.86 10.39
CA VAL A 126 1.80 10.25 9.25
C VAL A 126 2.56 11.36 8.55
N ILE A 127 3.87 11.30 8.57
CA ILE A 127 4.72 12.21 7.80
C ILE A 127 4.94 11.62 6.43
N THR A 128 4.63 12.40 5.40
CA THR A 128 4.93 12.13 4.00
C THR A 128 5.88 13.20 3.45
N TYR A 129 6.35 13.02 2.24
CA TYR A 129 7.34 13.92 1.63
C TYR A 129 6.88 14.40 0.27
N ASN A 130 7.11 15.68 -0.02
CA ASN A 130 6.92 16.25 -1.34
C ASN A 130 8.29 16.46 -1.98
N LEU A 131 8.47 15.92 -3.19
CA LEU A 131 9.69 16.05 -3.99
C LEU A 131 9.51 17.15 -5.02
N TYR A 132 10.46 18.05 -5.10
CA TYR A 132 10.53 19.12 -6.09
C TYR A 132 11.69 18.86 -7.04
N ARG A 133 11.46 19.06 -8.34
CA ARG A 133 12.48 18.99 -9.38
C ARG A 133 12.55 20.34 -10.11
N ASP A 134 13.73 20.91 -10.18
CA ASP A 134 14.02 22.21 -10.83
C ASP A 134 13.14 23.37 -10.30
N GLY A 135 12.73 23.29 -9.03
CA GLY A 135 11.89 24.28 -8.34
C GLY A 135 10.39 24.01 -8.41
N ASP A 136 9.95 23.10 -9.25
CA ASP A 136 8.53 22.72 -9.38
C ASP A 136 8.22 21.45 -8.58
N MET A 137 7.01 21.38 -8.01
CA MET A 137 6.54 20.16 -7.34
C MET A 137 6.44 19.02 -8.37
N TYR A 138 7.18 17.95 -8.13
CA TYR A 138 7.29 16.81 -9.02
C TYR A 138 6.48 15.61 -8.54
N MET A 139 6.62 15.26 -7.26
CA MET A 139 5.84 14.18 -6.60
C MET A 139 5.38 14.67 -5.23
N ALA A 140 4.18 14.24 -4.82
CA ALA A 140 3.61 14.57 -3.51
C ALA A 140 3.28 13.30 -2.72
N ASP A 141 3.17 13.44 -1.41
CA ASP A 141 2.70 12.42 -0.47
C ASP A 141 3.49 11.11 -0.51
N LEU A 142 4.80 11.18 -0.75
CA LEU A 142 5.67 10.01 -0.72
C LEU A 142 5.79 9.49 0.73
N ASP A 143 5.54 8.22 0.94
CA ASP A 143 5.66 7.52 2.23
C ASP A 143 7.06 6.91 2.48
N MET A 144 7.99 7.10 1.54
CA MET A 144 9.36 6.57 1.58
C MET A 144 10.40 7.69 1.53
N VAL A 145 11.62 7.38 1.98
CA VAL A 145 12.75 8.33 2.06
C VAL A 145 13.72 8.21 0.88
N ASN A 146 13.28 7.60 -0.22
CA ASN A 146 14.02 7.49 -1.47
C ASN A 146 13.05 7.56 -2.66
N TYR A 147 13.56 7.99 -3.80
CA TYR A 147 12.82 8.05 -5.05
C TYR A 147 13.80 7.94 -6.23
N ASP A 148 13.45 7.15 -7.24
CA ASP A 148 14.20 7.03 -8.48
C ASP A 148 13.47 7.80 -9.58
N ASP A 149 14.05 8.90 -10.04
CA ASP A 149 13.52 9.66 -11.18
C ASP A 149 13.98 8.99 -12.48
N MET A 150 13.02 8.42 -13.20
CA MET A 150 13.25 7.55 -14.34
C MET A 150 12.95 8.27 -15.67
N ASP A 151 13.33 7.64 -16.78
CA ASP A 151 13.03 8.11 -18.14
C ASP A 151 13.64 9.48 -18.49
N LEU A 152 14.77 9.81 -17.85
CA LEU A 152 15.55 11.00 -18.18
C LEU A 152 16.43 10.76 -19.41
N GLY A 153 16.67 11.81 -20.19
CA GLY A 153 17.60 11.78 -21.30
C GLY A 153 19.07 11.70 -20.84
N TYR A 154 19.97 11.59 -21.78
CA TYR A 154 21.41 11.62 -21.50
C TYR A 154 21.91 13.07 -21.30
N SER A 155 22.90 13.21 -20.41
CA SER A 155 23.52 14.52 -20.12
C SER A 155 22.54 15.60 -19.64
N GLU A 156 21.43 15.20 -19.04
CA GLU A 156 20.45 16.09 -18.43
C GLU A 156 20.81 16.34 -16.96
N THR A 157 20.72 17.58 -16.53
CA THR A 157 20.98 17.99 -15.14
C THR A 157 19.68 18.42 -14.50
N HIS A 158 19.35 17.79 -13.37
CA HIS A 158 18.21 18.18 -12.55
C HIS A 158 18.63 18.44 -11.10
N CYS A 159 17.94 19.38 -10.48
CA CYS A 159 18.14 19.77 -9.09
C CYS A 159 16.88 19.42 -8.27
N TYR A 160 17.08 18.88 -7.07
CA TYR A 160 15.99 18.38 -6.24
C TYR A 160 16.03 18.98 -4.86
N THR A 161 14.83 19.25 -4.31
CA THR A 161 14.61 19.54 -2.89
C THR A 161 13.43 18.71 -2.39
N VAL A 162 13.34 18.51 -1.08
CA VAL A 162 12.27 17.74 -0.44
C VAL A 162 11.71 18.53 0.73
N THR A 163 10.39 18.45 0.92
CA THR A 163 9.73 18.92 2.15
C THR A 163 9.09 17.72 2.85
N ALA A 164 8.80 17.87 4.13
CA ALA A 164 8.00 16.93 4.91
C ALA A 164 6.63 17.56 5.19
N THR A 165 5.56 16.77 5.16
CA THR A 165 4.20 17.24 5.47
C THR A 165 3.47 16.24 6.37
N ASP A 166 2.62 16.78 7.24
CA ASP A 166 1.66 16.00 8.06
C ASP A 166 0.24 16.04 7.47
N GLY A 167 0.10 16.56 6.23
CA GLY A 167 -1.17 16.74 5.55
C GLY A 167 -1.84 18.10 5.82
N GLU A 168 -1.48 18.78 6.91
CA GLU A 168 -1.98 20.12 7.25
C GLU A 168 -0.88 21.18 7.16
N ASN A 169 0.34 20.81 7.53
CA ASN A 169 1.50 21.69 7.55
C ASN A 169 2.61 21.10 6.67
N GLU A 170 3.42 21.96 6.08
CA GLU A 170 4.58 21.60 5.28
C GLU A 170 5.84 22.31 5.82
N SER A 171 6.94 21.58 5.87
CA SER A 171 8.23 22.12 6.33
C SER A 171 8.86 23.06 5.30
N ASP A 172 9.90 23.77 5.70
CA ASP A 172 10.83 24.40 4.76
C ASP A 172 11.48 23.34 3.85
N GLN A 173 11.92 23.75 2.66
CA GLN A 173 12.64 22.87 1.75
C GLN A 173 13.99 22.43 2.34
N SER A 174 14.40 21.21 2.00
CA SER A 174 15.75 20.70 2.31
C SER A 174 16.83 21.53 1.61
N ASN A 175 18.09 21.18 1.83
CA ASN A 175 19.15 21.62 0.93
C ASN A 175 18.88 21.10 -0.49
N GLU A 176 19.27 21.88 -1.49
CA GLU A 176 19.22 21.47 -2.89
C GLU A 176 20.35 20.48 -3.21
N ALA A 177 20.05 19.46 -4.01
CA ALA A 177 21.01 18.51 -4.55
C ALA A 177 20.78 18.35 -6.06
N CYS A 178 21.83 18.49 -6.86
CA CYS A 178 21.76 18.36 -8.31
C CYS A 178 22.59 17.17 -8.79
N ALA A 179 22.10 16.51 -9.84
CA ALA A 179 22.81 15.43 -10.52
C ALA A 179 22.63 15.54 -12.03
N THR A 180 23.61 15.02 -12.77
CA THR A 180 23.56 14.93 -14.23
C THR A 180 23.53 13.46 -14.62
N THR A 181 22.63 13.08 -15.53
CA THR A 181 22.60 11.74 -16.12
C THR A 181 23.86 11.48 -16.94
N ASN A 182 24.20 10.21 -17.11
CA ASN A 182 25.38 9.84 -17.89
C ASN A 182 25.27 10.33 -19.35
N GLU A 183 26.41 10.48 -20.01
CA GLU A 183 26.46 10.73 -21.43
C GLU A 183 26.00 9.50 -22.23
N GLU A 184 25.40 9.75 -23.37
CA GLU A 184 25.09 8.66 -24.32
C GLU A 184 26.40 8.03 -24.82
N VAL A 185 26.55 6.72 -24.62
CA VAL A 185 27.70 5.97 -25.12
C VAL A 185 27.36 5.41 -26.49
N ILE A 186 27.80 6.10 -27.54
CA ILE A 186 27.70 5.60 -28.91
C ILE A 186 28.88 4.65 -29.17
N LEU A 187 28.60 3.36 -29.19
CA LEU A 187 29.59 2.34 -29.60
C LEU A 187 29.52 2.18 -31.13
N ILE A 188 30.60 2.56 -31.81
CA ILE A 188 30.73 2.33 -33.25
C ILE A 188 31.43 1.01 -33.47
N ASP A 189 30.73 0.04 -34.04
CA ASP A 189 31.30 -1.26 -34.39
C ASP A 189 32.28 -1.12 -35.57
N ALA A 190 33.27 -2.01 -35.62
CA ALA A 190 34.18 -2.05 -36.75
C ALA A 190 33.43 -2.53 -38.01
N PRO A 191 33.68 -1.93 -39.19
CA PRO A 191 33.17 -2.46 -40.44
C PRO A 191 33.58 -3.93 -40.62
N THR A 192 32.70 -4.72 -41.21
CA THR A 192 32.93 -6.16 -41.45
C THR A 192 32.90 -6.51 -42.92
N ASN A 193 33.18 -7.76 -43.25
CA ASN A 193 33.15 -8.27 -44.65
C ASN A 193 34.01 -7.48 -45.60
N LEU A 194 35.19 -7.00 -45.14
CA LEU A 194 36.18 -6.41 -46.03
C LEU A 194 36.58 -7.41 -47.10
N THR A 195 36.35 -7.05 -48.36
CA THR A 195 36.74 -7.80 -49.54
C THR A 195 37.74 -6.99 -50.37
N ALA A 196 38.64 -7.67 -51.04
CA ALA A 196 39.56 -7.06 -51.99
C ALA A 196 39.64 -7.90 -53.28
N VAL A 197 39.41 -7.25 -54.39
CA VAL A 197 39.47 -7.90 -55.72
C VAL A 197 40.48 -7.17 -56.59
N GLY A 198 41.48 -7.94 -57.09
CA GLY A 198 42.47 -7.45 -57.99
C GLY A 198 41.93 -7.28 -59.41
N GLY A 199 42.39 -6.22 -60.11
CA GLY A 199 42.13 -5.93 -61.52
C GLY A 199 43.37 -5.35 -62.21
N ASP A 200 43.26 -4.94 -63.46
CA ASP A 200 44.36 -4.35 -64.25
C ASP A 200 44.84 -3.04 -63.60
N GLY A 201 45.96 -3.12 -62.86
CA GLY A 201 46.56 -1.96 -62.20
C GLY A 201 45.75 -1.36 -61.05
N MET A 202 44.72 -2.08 -60.50
CA MET A 202 43.84 -1.61 -59.42
C MET A 202 43.45 -2.76 -58.47
N ILE A 203 43.09 -2.39 -57.27
CA ILE A 203 42.40 -3.27 -56.30
C ILE A 203 41.10 -2.58 -55.88
N SER A 204 39.99 -3.30 -56.03
CA SER A 204 38.69 -2.84 -55.55
C SER A 204 38.46 -3.39 -54.14
N LEU A 205 38.07 -2.53 -53.22
CA LEU A 205 37.73 -2.86 -51.82
C LEU A 205 36.23 -2.63 -51.59
N GLY A 206 35.64 -3.51 -50.81
CA GLY A 206 34.26 -3.38 -50.34
C GLY A 206 34.14 -3.87 -48.91
N TRP A 207 33.29 -3.26 -48.12
CA TRP A 207 32.96 -3.63 -46.76
C TRP A 207 31.53 -3.27 -46.42
N ASP A 208 30.99 -3.90 -45.35
CA ASP A 208 29.65 -3.57 -44.87
C ASP A 208 29.67 -2.24 -44.15
N ALA A 209 28.66 -1.40 -44.42
CA ALA A 209 28.46 -0.16 -43.69
C ALA A 209 28.02 -0.42 -42.24
N VAL A 210 28.36 0.52 -41.35
CA VAL A 210 27.79 0.63 -40.00
C VAL A 210 26.92 1.88 -39.95
N ASN A 211 25.90 1.85 -39.08
CA ASN A 211 25.02 3.00 -38.87
C ASN A 211 25.71 4.09 -38.04
N ALA A 212 25.21 5.32 -38.12
CA ALA A 212 25.72 6.44 -37.33
C ALA A 212 25.55 6.26 -35.81
N ASP A 213 24.66 5.36 -35.36
CA ASP A 213 24.43 4.97 -33.98
C ASP A 213 25.36 3.80 -33.53
N GLY A 214 26.27 3.37 -34.37
CA GLY A 214 27.19 2.26 -34.12
C GLY A 214 26.60 0.87 -34.34
N SER A 215 25.31 0.74 -34.66
CA SER A 215 24.72 -0.55 -34.98
C SER A 215 24.99 -0.96 -36.43
N ARG A 216 24.96 -2.28 -36.70
CA ARG A 216 25.02 -2.79 -38.07
C ARG A 216 23.72 -2.49 -38.80
N ALA A 217 23.79 -2.03 -40.01
CA ALA A 217 22.64 -1.90 -40.89
C ALA A 217 22.20 -3.29 -41.38
N ASP A 218 21.51 -4.04 -40.55
CA ASP A 218 20.87 -5.29 -40.98
C ASP A 218 19.52 -4.97 -41.65
N LEU A 219 19.63 -4.57 -42.91
CA LEU A 219 18.46 -4.46 -43.78
C LEU A 219 18.38 -5.70 -44.66
N THR A 220 17.37 -6.52 -44.42
CA THR A 220 17.07 -7.66 -45.30
C THR A 220 15.82 -7.33 -46.11
N LEU A 221 15.99 -7.25 -47.42
CA LEU A 221 14.90 -7.14 -48.38
C LEU A 221 14.66 -8.52 -49.01
N SER A 222 13.47 -9.05 -48.83
CA SER A 222 13.09 -10.34 -49.41
C SER A 222 11.77 -10.21 -50.15
N VAL A 223 11.61 -11.02 -51.18
CA VAL A 223 10.34 -11.14 -51.86
C VAL A 223 9.43 -12.04 -51.04
N SER A 224 8.33 -11.48 -50.54
CA SER A 224 7.35 -12.22 -49.74
C SER A 224 6.29 -12.93 -50.57
N ALA A 225 5.98 -12.33 -51.73
CA ALA A 225 5.07 -12.91 -52.72
C ALA A 225 5.40 -12.40 -54.12
N ALA A 226 5.16 -13.25 -55.12
CA ALA A 226 5.28 -12.90 -56.50
C ALA A 226 4.08 -13.39 -57.29
N SER A 227 3.53 -12.55 -58.16
CA SER A 227 2.49 -12.91 -59.13
C SER A 227 2.94 -12.45 -60.53
N GLU A 228 2.17 -12.85 -61.57
CA GLU A 228 2.50 -12.43 -62.95
C GLU A 228 2.50 -10.90 -63.16
N THR A 229 1.92 -10.13 -62.23
CA THR A 229 1.74 -8.69 -62.38
C THR A 229 2.25 -7.88 -61.16
N SER A 230 2.70 -8.53 -60.06
CA SER A 230 3.18 -7.81 -58.85
C SER A 230 4.19 -8.63 -58.06
N LEU A 231 5.10 -7.89 -57.42
CA LEU A 231 6.04 -8.41 -56.43
C LEU A 231 5.77 -7.71 -55.10
N GLU A 232 5.61 -8.50 -54.04
CA GLU A 232 5.56 -8.00 -52.68
C GLU A 232 6.92 -8.14 -52.03
N PHE A 233 7.41 -7.05 -51.46
CA PHE A 233 8.67 -7.02 -50.75
C PHE A 233 8.42 -6.93 -49.25
N TYR A 234 9.14 -7.74 -48.53
CA TYR A 234 9.18 -7.68 -47.07
C TYR A 234 10.54 -7.10 -46.67
N MET A 235 10.50 -6.08 -45.81
CA MET A 235 11.68 -5.44 -45.25
C MET A 235 11.75 -5.77 -43.74
N SER A 236 12.91 -6.20 -43.27
CA SER A 236 13.22 -6.35 -41.86
C SER A 236 14.48 -5.52 -41.58
N SER A 237 14.39 -4.66 -40.57
CA SER A 237 15.51 -3.86 -40.09
C SER A 237 15.55 -3.87 -38.60
N THR A 238 16.75 -3.92 -38.04
CA THR A 238 17.00 -3.77 -36.59
C THR A 238 17.18 -2.30 -36.19
N ALA A 239 17.20 -1.39 -37.17
CA ALA A 239 17.29 0.03 -36.94
C ALA A 239 16.10 0.77 -37.61
N ASP A 240 15.81 1.98 -37.13
CA ASP A 240 14.77 2.83 -37.70
C ASP A 240 15.15 3.24 -39.13
N VAL A 241 14.27 2.98 -40.09
CA VAL A 241 14.48 3.35 -41.51
C VAL A 241 13.78 4.68 -41.77
N TYR A 242 14.54 5.74 -41.87
CA TYR A 242 14.07 7.09 -42.21
C TYR A 242 14.15 7.35 -43.72
N GLY A 243 13.00 7.31 -44.37
CA GLY A 243 12.78 7.82 -45.74
C GLY A 243 13.14 6.84 -46.84
N PHE A 244 12.19 6.64 -47.72
CA PHE A 244 12.36 6.16 -49.09
C PHE A 244 12.15 7.29 -50.07
#